data_12da6b334b684c974e5b88246baadf79
#
_entry.id   12da6b334b684c974e5b88246baadf79
#
_cell.length_a   1.000
_cell.length_b   1.000
_cell.length_c   1.000
_cell.angle_alpha   90.00
_cell.angle_beta   90.00
_cell.angle_gamma   90.00
#
_symmetry.space_group_name_H-M   'P 1'
#
loop_
_entity.id
_entity.type
_entity.pdbx_description
1 polymer ?
#
loop_
_entity_poly.entity_id
_entity_poly.type
_entity_poly.pdbx_seq_one_letter_code
_entity_poly.pdbx_strand_id
1 'polypeptide(L)'
;MKLQIFHPQAIHELGNRENQEDAIYPEAGTANTESRVFVVCDGMGGLEKGEVASDAVCKTLGRVAETILQTTGSFTDDDFEHCLSAAFDALDAADADGTSSMGTTMTFLCIHNGGCLVSHIGDSRIYHLRPSMGPQRGVLFRSRDHSLVQQLYEAGDICYNDMAKSSKKNIILKAMQPHQPERTVPSMAHIGTVWPGDYFLLCTDGMLEKMDDEQLMALLADTTLTLEQKTQQLVEMTSGNSDNHSAYLIQVEKVQRNAVEDANIVDDEIAHRIRNKVLNDNHRDKIWHFDDAIPMPEL
;
A
#
# COMPACT_ATOMS: atom_id res chain seq x y z
N MET A 1 -3.57 7.31 -19.50
CA MET A 1 -2.22 7.61 -18.95
C MET A 1 -1.35 6.36 -19.04
N LYS A 2 -0.09 6.47 -19.51
CA LYS A 2 0.85 5.35 -19.57
C LYS A 2 2.06 5.67 -18.69
N LEU A 3 2.34 4.81 -17.70
CA LEU A 3 3.46 4.96 -16.79
C LEU A 3 4.64 4.08 -17.23
N GLN A 4 5.86 4.63 -17.12
CA GLN A 4 7.12 3.89 -17.13
C GLN A 4 7.70 3.98 -15.73
N ILE A 5 8.17 2.87 -15.21
CA ILE A 5 8.77 2.78 -13.87
C ILE A 5 10.23 2.35 -13.99
N PHE A 6 11.07 2.81 -13.06
CA PHE A 6 12.38 2.21 -12.87
C PHE A 6 12.23 0.74 -12.45
N HIS A 7 13.32 0.01 -12.44
CA HIS A 7 13.33 -1.37 -11.95
C HIS A 7 12.86 -1.40 -10.49
N PRO A 8 11.68 -2.01 -10.18
CA PRO A 8 11.14 -2.02 -8.83
C PRO A 8 12.09 -2.72 -7.86
N GLN A 9 12.14 -2.24 -6.65
CA GLN A 9 12.99 -2.79 -5.60
C GLN A 9 12.13 -3.52 -4.57
N ALA A 10 12.50 -4.75 -4.26
CA ALA A 10 11.86 -5.58 -3.24
C ALA A 10 12.72 -5.62 -1.98
N ILE A 11 12.06 -5.54 -0.83
CA ILE A 11 12.61 -5.88 0.49
C ILE A 11 11.80 -7.06 0.99
N HIS A 12 12.46 -8.10 1.49
CA HIS A 12 11.79 -9.30 2.01
C HIS A 12 12.71 -9.98 3.03
N GLU A 13 12.67 -9.43 4.24
CA GLU A 13 13.61 -9.75 5.31
C GLU A 13 12.91 -10.46 6.46
N LEU A 14 13.59 -11.45 7.04
CA LEU A 14 13.07 -12.28 8.11
C LEU A 14 12.92 -11.51 9.44
N GLY A 15 13.75 -10.47 9.65
CA GLY A 15 13.85 -9.82 10.95
C GLY A 15 14.34 -10.79 12.04
N ASN A 16 13.79 -10.66 13.23
CA ASN A 16 14.11 -11.54 14.36
C ASN A 16 13.10 -12.68 14.54
N ARG A 17 12.33 -13.02 13.53
CA ARG A 17 11.37 -14.13 13.53
C ARG A 17 12.07 -15.44 13.14
N GLU A 18 11.47 -16.58 13.46
CA GLU A 18 11.94 -17.91 13.04
C GLU A 18 11.46 -18.24 11.62
N ASN A 19 10.25 -17.79 11.25
CA ASN A 19 9.61 -18.05 9.97
C ASN A 19 9.33 -16.74 9.23
N GLN A 20 9.32 -16.80 7.89
CA GLN A 20 8.87 -15.72 7.05
C GLN A 20 7.38 -15.91 6.74
N GLU A 21 6.53 -15.09 7.36
CA GLU A 21 5.09 -15.13 7.17
C GLU A 21 4.60 -14.07 6.18
N ASP A 22 5.47 -13.11 5.81
CA ASP A 22 5.18 -12.16 4.73
C ASP A 22 5.28 -12.83 3.37
N ALA A 23 4.49 -12.35 2.41
CA ALA A 23 4.59 -12.71 0.99
C ALA A 23 4.56 -11.47 0.11
N ILE A 24 5.31 -11.50 -0.99
CA ILE A 24 5.37 -10.42 -1.96
C ILE A 24 5.15 -10.93 -3.40
N TYR A 25 4.49 -10.14 -4.22
CA TYR A 25 4.32 -10.40 -5.64
C TYR A 25 4.64 -9.14 -6.47
N PRO A 26 5.42 -9.25 -7.56
CA PRO A 26 6.18 -10.43 -8.01
C PRO A 26 7.13 -10.98 -6.94
N GLU A 27 7.62 -12.20 -7.08
CA GLU A 27 8.64 -12.74 -6.17
C GLU A 27 9.91 -11.89 -6.19
N ALA A 28 10.62 -11.81 -5.07
CA ALA A 28 11.84 -11.01 -4.96
C ALA A 28 12.84 -11.33 -6.10
N GLY A 29 13.34 -10.29 -6.75
CA GLY A 29 14.27 -10.41 -7.88
C GLY A 29 13.62 -10.77 -9.22
N THR A 30 12.29 -10.94 -9.31
CA THR A 30 11.59 -11.23 -10.57
C THR A 30 10.89 -10.02 -11.19
N ALA A 31 10.59 -8.98 -10.37
CA ALA A 31 10.02 -7.74 -10.86
C ALA A 31 10.96 -7.05 -11.86
N ASN A 32 10.38 -6.35 -12.82
CA ASN A 32 11.11 -5.59 -13.83
C ASN A 32 10.34 -4.33 -14.27
N THR A 33 10.88 -3.57 -15.21
CA THR A 33 10.27 -2.31 -15.68
C THR A 33 8.91 -2.50 -16.37
N GLU A 34 8.54 -3.72 -16.75
CA GLU A 34 7.25 -4.07 -17.33
C GLU A 34 6.24 -4.57 -16.28
N SER A 35 6.68 -4.83 -15.05
CA SER A 35 5.79 -5.21 -13.95
C SER A 35 4.77 -4.11 -13.67
N ARG A 36 3.52 -4.49 -13.49
CA ARG A 36 2.39 -3.55 -13.29
C ARG A 36 1.52 -3.89 -12.10
N VAL A 37 1.68 -5.08 -11.54
CA VAL A 37 0.93 -5.57 -10.38
C VAL A 37 1.92 -5.85 -9.26
N PHE A 38 1.64 -5.30 -8.08
CA PHE A 38 2.43 -5.49 -6.88
C PHE A 38 1.50 -5.80 -5.71
N VAL A 39 1.86 -6.81 -4.94
CA VAL A 39 1.12 -7.25 -3.75
C VAL A 39 2.11 -7.48 -2.62
N VAL A 40 1.75 -7.05 -1.41
CA VAL A 40 2.48 -7.36 -0.18
C VAL A 40 1.45 -7.79 0.85
N CYS A 41 1.66 -8.96 1.45
CA CYS A 41 0.79 -9.59 2.42
C CYS A 41 1.59 -9.93 3.66
N ASP A 42 1.03 -9.66 4.85
CA ASP A 42 1.56 -10.04 6.15
C ASP A 42 0.71 -11.19 6.68
N GLY A 43 1.32 -12.35 6.82
CA GLY A 43 0.68 -13.56 7.28
C GLY A 43 0.57 -13.60 8.79
N MET A 44 -0.61 -13.91 9.29
CA MET A 44 -0.88 -14.05 10.71
C MET A 44 -1.49 -15.40 11.03
N GLY A 45 -1.01 -16.04 12.07
CA GLY A 45 -1.54 -17.33 12.54
C GLY A 45 -0.61 -17.96 13.55
N GLY A 46 -1.15 -18.45 14.66
CA GLY A 46 -0.39 -19.28 15.60
C GLY A 46 -0.10 -20.65 14.96
N LEU A 47 1.13 -21.16 15.14
CA LEU A 47 1.54 -22.49 14.69
C LEU A 47 1.61 -22.68 13.15
N GLU A 48 2.53 -21.99 12.47
CA GLU A 48 3.03 -22.33 11.12
C GLU A 48 2.02 -22.23 9.96
N LYS A 49 1.09 -21.28 9.97
CA LYS A 49 0.13 -21.14 8.88
C LYS A 49 -0.02 -19.72 8.33
N GLY A 50 0.65 -18.72 8.91
CA GLY A 50 0.65 -17.34 8.40
C GLY A 50 1.23 -17.27 6.99
N GLU A 51 2.36 -17.94 6.74
CA GLU A 51 3.01 -18.01 5.45
C GLU A 51 2.14 -18.68 4.37
N VAL A 52 1.29 -19.65 4.75
CA VAL A 52 0.37 -20.30 3.82
C VAL A 52 -0.72 -19.33 3.39
N ALA A 53 -1.26 -18.55 4.34
CA ALA A 53 -2.32 -17.59 4.05
C ALA A 53 -1.81 -16.44 3.18
N SER A 54 -0.67 -15.84 3.54
CA SER A 54 -0.07 -14.73 2.79
C SER A 54 0.34 -15.16 1.38
N ASP A 55 0.95 -16.34 1.22
CA ASP A 55 1.37 -16.87 -0.07
C ASP A 55 0.18 -17.15 -1.00
N ALA A 56 -0.87 -17.80 -0.48
CA ALA A 56 -2.07 -18.10 -1.25
C ALA A 56 -2.75 -16.84 -1.79
N VAL A 57 -2.94 -15.84 -0.92
CA VAL A 57 -3.56 -14.56 -1.29
C VAL A 57 -2.66 -13.79 -2.25
N CYS A 58 -1.40 -13.57 -1.89
CA CYS A 58 -0.45 -12.76 -2.62
C CYS A 58 -0.25 -13.24 -4.06
N LYS A 59 0.04 -14.53 -4.25
CA LYS A 59 0.25 -15.13 -5.57
C LYS A 59 -1.01 -15.15 -6.41
N THR A 60 -2.17 -15.43 -5.81
CA THR A 60 -3.42 -15.50 -6.57
C THR A 60 -3.84 -14.13 -7.06
N LEU A 61 -3.85 -13.11 -6.19
CA LEU A 61 -4.12 -11.73 -6.59
C LEU A 61 -3.20 -11.28 -7.72
N GLY A 62 -1.88 -11.47 -7.55
CA GLY A 62 -0.90 -11.04 -8.53
C GLY A 62 -1.12 -11.68 -9.89
N ARG A 63 -1.23 -13.00 -9.96
CA ARG A 63 -1.36 -13.75 -11.22
C ARG A 63 -2.67 -13.48 -11.94
N VAL A 64 -3.79 -13.42 -11.22
CA VAL A 64 -5.10 -13.14 -11.84
C VAL A 64 -5.11 -11.71 -12.38
N ALA A 65 -4.65 -10.74 -11.60
CA ALA A 65 -4.59 -9.35 -12.05
C ALA A 65 -3.66 -9.15 -13.26
N GLU A 66 -2.49 -9.78 -13.27
CA GLU A 66 -1.60 -9.72 -14.45
C GLU A 66 -2.25 -10.32 -15.69
N THR A 67 -2.95 -11.45 -15.56
CA THR A 67 -3.63 -12.11 -16.68
C THR A 67 -4.71 -11.19 -17.27
N ILE A 68 -5.50 -10.53 -16.45
CA ILE A 68 -6.52 -9.57 -16.87
C ILE A 68 -5.83 -8.40 -17.57
N LEU A 69 -4.85 -7.79 -16.93
CA LEU A 69 -4.16 -6.61 -17.44
C LEU A 69 -3.46 -6.86 -18.79
N GLN A 70 -2.82 -8.02 -18.95
CA GLN A 70 -2.19 -8.43 -20.23
C GLN A 70 -3.21 -8.56 -21.36
N THR A 71 -4.44 -8.96 -21.03
CA THR A 71 -5.51 -9.16 -22.03
C THR A 71 -6.18 -7.86 -22.43
N THR A 72 -6.42 -6.96 -21.48
CA THR A 72 -7.27 -5.76 -21.68
C THR A 72 -6.45 -4.46 -21.72
N GLY A 73 -5.29 -4.40 -21.10
CA GLY A 73 -4.50 -3.18 -20.87
C GLY A 73 -5.16 -2.18 -19.91
N SER A 74 -6.35 -2.50 -19.41
CA SER A 74 -7.11 -1.73 -18.42
C SER A 74 -7.40 -2.60 -17.21
N PHE A 75 -7.78 -1.96 -16.09
CA PHE A 75 -8.12 -2.66 -14.86
C PHE A 75 -9.22 -1.87 -14.15
N THR A 76 -10.35 -2.52 -13.91
CA THR A 76 -11.56 -1.94 -13.32
C THR A 76 -11.79 -2.45 -11.91
N ASP A 77 -12.78 -1.88 -11.21
CA ASP A 77 -13.21 -2.34 -9.89
C ASP A 77 -13.74 -3.78 -9.97
N ASP A 78 -14.52 -4.10 -11.00
CA ASP A 78 -15.04 -5.45 -11.24
C ASP A 78 -13.88 -6.47 -11.46
N ASP A 79 -12.82 -6.06 -12.17
CA ASP A 79 -11.61 -6.89 -12.34
C ASP A 79 -10.93 -7.15 -11.01
N PHE A 80 -10.85 -6.12 -10.14
CA PHE A 80 -10.28 -6.28 -8.81
C PHE A 80 -11.16 -7.17 -7.93
N GLU A 81 -12.48 -7.01 -7.95
CA GLU A 81 -13.42 -7.88 -7.21
C GLU A 81 -13.27 -9.33 -7.64
N HIS A 82 -13.09 -9.59 -8.95
CA HIS A 82 -12.80 -10.93 -9.46
C HIS A 82 -11.48 -11.49 -8.90
N CYS A 83 -10.41 -10.69 -8.89
CA CYS A 83 -9.11 -11.08 -8.31
C CYS A 83 -9.24 -11.38 -6.81
N LEU A 84 -9.94 -10.52 -6.08
CA LEU A 84 -10.17 -10.66 -4.65
C LEU A 84 -10.97 -11.93 -4.33
N SER A 85 -12.03 -12.21 -5.12
CA SER A 85 -12.80 -13.45 -4.97
C SER A 85 -11.93 -14.68 -5.17
N ALA A 86 -11.10 -14.70 -6.23
CA ALA A 86 -10.18 -15.80 -6.48
C ALA A 86 -9.15 -15.97 -5.35
N ALA A 87 -8.68 -14.88 -4.75
CA ALA A 87 -7.75 -14.94 -3.62
C ALA A 87 -8.40 -15.53 -2.36
N PHE A 88 -9.66 -15.17 -2.06
CA PHE A 88 -10.42 -15.81 -0.98
C PHE A 88 -10.67 -17.31 -1.25
N ASP A 89 -10.99 -17.68 -2.48
CA ASP A 89 -11.19 -19.10 -2.85
C ASP A 89 -9.88 -19.90 -2.69
N ALA A 90 -8.72 -19.28 -3.02
CA ALA A 90 -7.40 -19.89 -2.81
C ALA A 90 -7.08 -20.03 -1.32
N LEU A 91 -7.45 -19.06 -0.51
CA LEU A 91 -7.28 -19.09 0.94
C LEU A 91 -8.15 -20.16 1.59
N ASP A 92 -9.42 -20.28 1.16
CA ASP A 92 -10.35 -21.35 1.59
C ASP A 92 -9.80 -22.73 1.23
N ALA A 93 -9.24 -22.88 0.02
CA ALA A 93 -8.63 -24.13 -0.43
C ALA A 93 -7.34 -24.50 0.35
N ALA A 94 -6.59 -23.50 0.82
CA ALA A 94 -5.39 -23.70 1.63
C ALA A 94 -5.71 -24.21 3.05
N ASP A 95 -6.92 -23.99 3.55
CA ASP A 95 -7.46 -24.52 4.82
C ASP A 95 -8.58 -25.54 4.57
N ALA A 96 -8.32 -26.56 3.75
CA ALA A 96 -9.32 -27.49 3.28
C ALA A 96 -10.06 -28.26 4.40
N ASP A 97 -9.48 -28.38 5.58
CA ASP A 97 -10.09 -29.02 6.75
C ASP A 97 -10.87 -28.05 7.66
N GLY A 98 -10.81 -26.74 7.38
CA GLY A 98 -11.53 -25.70 8.11
C GLY A 98 -11.12 -25.56 9.58
N THR A 99 -9.90 -25.97 9.93
CA THR A 99 -9.45 -26.04 11.34
C THR A 99 -8.47 -24.93 11.72
N SER A 100 -7.98 -24.17 10.75
CA SER A 100 -6.91 -23.21 10.94
C SER A 100 -7.43 -21.83 11.35
N SER A 101 -6.67 -21.15 12.20
CA SER A 101 -6.88 -19.75 12.55
C SER A 101 -5.99 -18.81 11.74
N MET A 102 -5.51 -19.26 10.57
CA MET A 102 -4.64 -18.45 9.71
C MET A 102 -5.38 -17.27 9.08
N GLY A 103 -4.64 -16.25 8.75
CA GLY A 103 -5.12 -15.09 8.03
C GLY A 103 -3.98 -14.30 7.44
N THR A 104 -4.32 -13.25 6.71
CA THR A 104 -3.31 -12.35 6.15
C THR A 104 -3.88 -10.95 5.95
N THR A 105 -3.00 -9.96 6.01
CA THR A 105 -3.27 -8.64 5.43
C THR A 105 -3.17 -8.71 3.90
N MET A 106 -3.50 -7.63 3.24
CA MET A 106 -3.33 -7.48 1.80
C MET A 106 -3.08 -6.01 1.45
N THR A 107 -2.03 -5.74 0.70
CA THR A 107 -1.86 -4.50 -0.06
C THR A 107 -1.74 -4.83 -1.54
N PHE A 108 -2.37 -4.04 -2.38
CA PHE A 108 -2.45 -4.28 -3.82
C PHE A 108 -2.25 -2.97 -4.59
N LEU A 109 -1.38 -2.99 -5.58
CA LEU A 109 -1.21 -1.91 -6.56
C LEU A 109 -1.27 -2.49 -7.97
N CYS A 110 -2.17 -1.96 -8.79
CA CYS A 110 -2.21 -2.21 -10.22
C CYS A 110 -2.00 -0.91 -11.00
N ILE A 111 -0.95 -0.87 -11.82
CA ILE A 111 -0.64 0.24 -12.73
C ILE A 111 -1.23 -0.09 -14.11
N HIS A 112 -2.20 0.67 -14.55
CA HIS A 112 -2.92 0.44 -15.81
C HIS A 112 -3.07 1.72 -16.64
N ASN A 113 -3.66 1.61 -17.82
CA ASN A 113 -3.77 2.75 -18.75
C ASN A 113 -4.61 3.92 -18.21
N GLY A 114 -5.47 3.71 -17.21
CA GLY A 114 -6.29 4.74 -16.55
C GLY A 114 -5.62 5.40 -15.34
N GLY A 115 -4.51 4.85 -14.85
CA GLY A 115 -3.87 5.31 -13.61
C GLY A 115 -3.38 4.16 -12.76
N CYS A 116 -3.57 4.26 -11.46
CA CYS A 116 -3.27 3.19 -10.52
C CYS A 116 -4.51 2.89 -9.68
N LEU A 117 -4.83 1.62 -9.53
CA LEU A 117 -5.76 1.13 -8.52
C LEU A 117 -4.95 0.62 -7.35
N VAL A 118 -5.28 1.08 -6.15
CA VAL A 118 -4.69 0.61 -4.89
C VAL A 118 -5.79 0.08 -3.98
N SER A 119 -5.50 -1.00 -3.26
CA SER A 119 -6.44 -1.58 -2.31
C SER A 119 -5.72 -2.25 -1.15
N HIS A 120 -6.34 -2.26 0.03
CA HIS A 120 -5.75 -2.93 1.19
C HIS A 120 -6.81 -3.53 2.14
N ILE A 121 -6.38 -4.54 2.88
CA ILE A 121 -7.03 -5.12 4.06
C ILE A 121 -5.95 -5.29 5.13
N GLY A 122 -6.21 -4.82 6.34
CA GLY A 122 -5.26 -4.93 7.46
C GLY A 122 -4.52 -3.62 7.75
N ASP A 123 -3.35 -3.73 8.35
CA ASP A 123 -2.48 -2.64 8.78
C ASP A 123 -1.15 -2.55 8.01
N SER A 124 -0.94 -3.44 7.03
CA SER A 124 0.04 -3.22 5.97
C SER A 124 -0.34 -2.00 5.14
N ARG A 125 0.64 -1.20 4.72
CA ARG A 125 0.38 0.13 4.15
C ARG A 125 0.76 0.26 2.69
N ILE A 126 0.02 1.15 2.02
CA ILE A 126 0.32 1.65 0.68
C ILE A 126 0.53 3.16 0.78
N TYR A 127 1.61 3.62 0.17
CA TYR A 127 1.92 5.04 0.05
C TYR A 127 2.03 5.45 -1.42
N HIS A 128 1.55 6.65 -1.74
CA HIS A 128 1.92 7.40 -2.92
C HIS A 128 2.67 8.66 -2.47
N LEU A 129 3.93 8.77 -2.85
CA LEU A 129 4.86 9.76 -2.33
C LEU A 129 5.43 10.62 -3.46
N ARG A 130 5.51 11.93 -3.22
CA ARG A 130 6.15 12.91 -4.12
C ARG A 130 7.18 13.73 -3.35
N PRO A 131 8.43 13.25 -3.24
CA PRO A 131 9.45 13.89 -2.42
C PRO A 131 9.75 15.34 -2.79
N SER A 132 9.56 15.73 -4.06
CA SER A 132 9.73 17.11 -4.52
C SER A 132 8.81 18.13 -3.83
N MET A 133 7.74 17.70 -3.19
CA MET A 133 6.84 18.57 -2.41
C MET A 133 7.27 18.75 -0.95
N GLY A 134 8.35 18.10 -0.54
CA GLY A 134 8.86 18.13 0.84
C GLY A 134 8.14 17.18 1.79
N PRO A 135 8.67 16.97 3.02
CA PRO A 135 8.21 15.90 3.92
C PRO A 135 6.76 16.07 4.37
N GLN A 136 6.28 17.31 4.55
CA GLN A 136 4.92 17.57 5.05
C GLN A 136 3.82 17.47 3.99
N ARG A 137 4.17 17.60 2.70
CA ARG A 137 3.21 17.62 1.59
C ARG A 137 3.42 16.52 0.57
N GLY A 138 4.50 15.80 0.70
CA GLY A 138 4.88 14.79 -0.28
C GLY A 138 4.26 13.42 -0.04
N VAL A 139 3.60 13.18 1.07
CA VAL A 139 2.73 12.02 1.27
C VAL A 139 1.37 12.35 0.66
N LEU A 140 1.16 11.95 -0.60
CA LEU A 140 -0.05 12.26 -1.35
C LEU A 140 -1.20 11.31 -1.02
N PHE A 141 -0.87 10.08 -0.71
CA PHE A 141 -1.79 9.04 -0.26
C PHE A 141 -1.07 8.12 0.71
N ARG A 142 -1.77 7.71 1.75
CA ARG A 142 -1.40 6.64 2.66
C ARG A 142 -2.66 5.88 3.04
N SER A 143 -2.65 4.54 2.92
CA SER A 143 -3.77 3.71 3.37
C SER A 143 -4.00 3.86 4.87
N ARG A 144 -5.26 3.78 5.30
CA ARG A 144 -5.64 3.83 6.72
C ARG A 144 -5.65 2.42 7.28
N ASP A 145 -4.88 2.19 8.34
CA ASP A 145 -4.79 0.88 8.95
C ASP A 145 -6.16 0.41 9.45
N HIS A 146 -6.54 -0.80 9.14
CA HIS A 146 -7.70 -1.43 9.74
C HIS A 146 -7.34 -1.98 11.13
N SER A 147 -6.92 -1.09 12.04
CA SER A 147 -6.47 -1.41 13.38
C SER A 147 -7.28 -0.68 14.46
N LEU A 148 -7.26 -1.23 15.67
CA LEU A 148 -7.97 -0.62 16.81
C LEU A 148 -7.42 0.78 17.15
N VAL A 149 -6.10 0.96 17.06
CA VAL A 149 -5.49 2.27 17.37
C VAL A 149 -5.87 3.32 16.33
N GLN A 150 -6.04 2.95 15.06
CA GLN A 150 -6.54 3.84 14.03
C GLN A 150 -7.99 4.27 14.33
N GLN A 151 -8.87 3.35 14.72
CA GLN A 151 -10.24 3.69 15.12
C GLN A 151 -10.29 4.61 16.34
N LEU A 152 -9.45 4.35 17.36
CA LEU A 152 -9.39 5.20 18.55
C LEU A 152 -8.88 6.61 18.22
N TYR A 153 -7.92 6.72 17.29
CA TYR A 153 -7.46 8.02 16.81
C TYR A 153 -8.55 8.78 16.06
N GLU A 154 -9.27 8.13 15.15
CA GLU A 154 -10.37 8.72 14.39
C GLU A 154 -11.55 9.14 15.28
N ALA A 155 -11.81 8.39 16.36
CA ALA A 155 -12.79 8.74 17.37
C ALA A 155 -12.35 9.92 18.27
N GLY A 156 -11.06 10.28 18.21
CA GLY A 156 -10.48 11.32 19.07
C GLY A 156 -10.12 10.84 20.48
N ASP A 157 -10.14 9.53 20.73
CA ASP A 157 -9.83 8.95 22.03
C ASP A 157 -8.33 8.93 22.33
N ILE A 158 -7.47 8.92 21.28
CA ILE A 158 -6.01 9.01 21.41
C ILE A 158 -5.43 10.00 20.40
N CYS A 159 -4.24 10.55 20.71
CA CYS A 159 -3.48 11.37 19.78
C CYS A 159 -2.69 10.51 18.79
N TYR A 160 -2.37 11.07 17.62
CA TYR A 160 -1.54 10.39 16.62
C TYR A 160 -0.22 9.86 17.20
N ASN A 161 0.49 10.68 17.98
CA ASN A 161 1.76 10.31 18.61
C ASN A 161 1.64 9.18 19.67
N ASP A 162 0.43 8.86 20.11
CA ASP A 162 0.18 7.81 21.09
C ASP A 162 -0.18 6.47 20.44
N MET A 163 -0.52 6.47 19.13
CA MET A 163 -0.85 5.24 18.41
C MET A 163 0.29 4.21 18.48
N ALA A 164 1.50 4.62 18.12
CA ALA A 164 2.68 3.73 18.12
C ALA A 164 3.08 3.25 19.53
N LYS A 165 2.70 3.98 20.58
CA LYS A 165 3.00 3.64 21.99
C LYS A 165 1.92 2.81 22.66
N SER A 166 0.76 2.66 22.03
CA SER A 166 -0.38 1.94 22.57
C SER A 166 -0.07 0.45 22.70
N SER A 167 -0.45 -0.14 23.83
CA SER A 167 -0.41 -1.61 24.00
C SER A 167 -1.38 -2.34 23.07
N LYS A 168 -2.27 -1.61 22.40
CA LYS A 168 -3.26 -2.13 21.46
C LYS A 168 -2.85 -1.95 19.99
N LYS A 169 -1.62 -1.49 19.72
CA LYS A 169 -1.15 -1.18 18.36
C LYS A 169 -1.23 -2.36 17.38
N ASN A 170 -1.07 -3.58 17.88
CA ASN A 170 -1.09 -4.80 17.08
C ASN A 170 -2.48 -5.46 16.99
N ILE A 171 -3.57 -4.76 17.37
CA ILE A 171 -4.94 -5.30 17.24
C ILE A 171 -5.48 -4.93 15.88
N ILE A 172 -5.46 -5.89 14.95
CA ILE A 172 -6.01 -5.77 13.61
C ILE A 172 -7.51 -6.04 13.65
N LEU A 173 -8.30 -5.23 12.97
CA LEU A 173 -9.77 -5.31 12.94
C LEU A 173 -10.31 -5.95 11.66
N LYS A 174 -9.50 -5.97 10.59
CA LYS A 174 -9.84 -6.59 9.32
C LYS A 174 -8.65 -7.40 8.82
N ALA A 175 -8.90 -8.65 8.47
CA ALA A 175 -7.94 -9.53 7.82
C ALA A 175 -8.68 -10.42 6.81
N MET A 176 -7.97 -10.98 5.87
CA MET A 176 -8.45 -12.09 5.05
C MET A 176 -8.25 -13.38 5.83
N GLN A 177 -9.32 -14.12 6.03
CA GLN A 177 -9.31 -15.41 6.73
C GLN A 177 -10.08 -16.43 5.89
N PRO A 178 -9.73 -17.73 5.95
CA PRO A 178 -10.49 -18.76 5.25
C PRO A 178 -11.90 -18.90 5.83
N HIS A 179 -12.82 -19.35 5.00
CA HIS A 179 -14.19 -19.69 5.36
C HIS A 179 -14.99 -18.61 6.10
N GLN A 180 -14.64 -17.31 5.88
CA GLN A 180 -15.41 -16.21 6.44
C GLN A 180 -16.85 -16.23 5.93
N PRO A 181 -17.88 -16.21 6.81
CA PRO A 181 -19.29 -16.16 6.40
C PRO A 181 -19.61 -14.93 5.54
N GLU A 182 -19.00 -13.80 5.88
CA GLU A 182 -18.96 -12.57 5.10
C GLU A 182 -17.51 -12.22 4.83
N ARG A 183 -17.11 -12.23 3.56
CA ARG A 183 -15.75 -11.89 3.16
C ARG A 183 -15.43 -10.44 3.51
N THR A 184 -14.24 -10.21 4.04
CA THR A 184 -13.79 -8.87 4.42
C THR A 184 -13.76 -7.94 3.21
N VAL A 185 -14.41 -6.78 3.36
CA VAL A 185 -14.44 -5.74 2.33
C VAL A 185 -13.15 -4.89 2.44
N PRO A 186 -12.38 -4.76 1.36
CA PRO A 186 -11.18 -3.94 1.32
C PRO A 186 -11.50 -2.44 1.30
N SER A 187 -10.52 -1.62 1.64
CA SER A 187 -10.49 -0.22 1.25
C SER A 187 -9.79 -0.07 -0.09
N MET A 188 -10.34 0.72 -1.01
CA MET A 188 -9.84 0.89 -2.37
C MET A 188 -9.80 2.36 -2.75
N ALA A 189 -8.84 2.74 -3.59
CA ALA A 189 -8.72 4.07 -4.15
C ALA A 189 -8.12 4.05 -5.57
N HIS A 190 -8.46 5.07 -6.36
CA HIS A 190 -7.89 5.31 -7.68
C HIS A 190 -6.93 6.51 -7.62
N ILE A 191 -5.72 6.33 -8.13
CA ILE A 191 -4.71 7.38 -8.21
C ILE A 191 -4.52 7.75 -9.68
N GLY A 192 -5.14 8.86 -10.08
CA GLY A 192 -5.08 9.40 -11.45
C GLY A 192 -3.95 10.41 -11.67
N THR A 193 -3.45 11.04 -10.59
CA THR A 193 -2.46 12.12 -10.67
C THR A 193 -1.07 11.61 -10.25
N VAL A 194 -0.34 11.06 -11.20
CA VAL A 194 1.03 10.53 -10.99
C VAL A 194 2.01 11.33 -11.83
N TRP A 195 3.20 11.64 -11.28
CA TRP A 195 4.25 12.40 -11.95
C TRP A 195 5.59 11.65 -11.97
N PRO A 196 6.48 11.97 -12.93
CA PRO A 196 7.85 11.49 -12.89
C PRO A 196 8.51 11.86 -11.56
N GLY A 197 9.19 10.90 -10.93
CA GLY A 197 9.80 11.07 -9.61
C GLY A 197 8.88 10.75 -8.43
N ASP A 198 7.61 10.42 -8.67
CA ASP A 198 6.74 9.85 -7.64
C ASP A 198 7.19 8.44 -7.27
N TYR A 199 6.84 8.04 -6.05
CA TYR A 199 7.07 6.69 -5.55
C TYR A 199 5.76 6.08 -5.08
N PHE A 200 5.65 4.76 -5.27
CA PHE A 200 4.72 3.91 -4.53
C PHE A 200 5.53 3.02 -3.59
N LEU A 201 5.08 2.90 -2.36
CA LEU A 201 5.62 1.97 -1.39
C LEU A 201 4.46 1.12 -0.88
N LEU A 202 4.57 -0.19 -1.02
CA LEU A 202 3.72 -1.17 -0.34
C LEU A 202 4.58 -1.83 0.71
N CYS A 203 4.12 -1.93 1.96
CA CYS A 203 4.92 -2.51 3.01
C CYS A 203 4.08 -3.16 4.10
N THR A 204 4.64 -4.19 4.77
CA THR A 204 4.11 -4.73 6.02
C THR A 204 4.42 -3.79 7.19
N ASP A 205 3.76 -3.97 8.31
CA ASP A 205 3.91 -3.16 9.52
C ASP A 205 5.32 -3.27 10.11
N GLY A 206 5.99 -4.43 9.92
CA GLY A 206 7.37 -4.63 10.33
C GLY A 206 8.36 -3.62 9.74
N MET A 207 8.11 -3.09 8.54
CA MET A 207 8.90 -1.98 7.97
C MET A 207 8.78 -0.69 8.80
N LEU A 208 7.66 -0.51 9.49
CA LEU A 208 7.30 0.73 10.18
C LEU A 208 7.73 0.76 11.65
N GLU A 209 8.31 -0.31 12.18
CA GLU A 209 8.75 -0.36 13.58
C GLU A 209 9.77 0.73 13.93
N LYS A 210 10.69 1.04 13.01
CA LYS A 210 11.79 2.00 13.20
C LYS A 210 11.82 3.12 12.18
N MET A 211 10.88 3.15 11.26
CA MET A 211 10.82 4.14 10.19
C MET A 211 9.52 4.93 10.28
N ASP A 212 9.63 6.25 10.30
CA ASP A 212 8.50 7.16 10.19
C ASP A 212 8.41 7.81 8.81
N ASP A 213 7.30 8.49 8.54
CA ASP A 213 7.05 9.14 7.25
C ASP A 213 8.08 10.25 6.96
N GLU A 214 8.62 10.94 7.96
CA GLU A 214 9.60 12.01 7.78
C GLU A 214 10.95 11.44 7.34
N GLN A 215 11.41 10.37 7.98
CA GLN A 215 12.64 9.66 7.63
C GLN A 215 12.53 9.06 6.21
N LEU A 216 11.40 8.42 5.90
CA LEU A 216 11.13 7.88 4.57
C LEU A 216 11.18 8.99 3.51
N MET A 217 10.49 10.10 3.73
CA MET A 217 10.46 11.21 2.79
C MET A 217 11.82 11.88 2.61
N ALA A 218 12.61 12.02 3.69
CA ALA A 218 13.95 12.56 3.62
C ALA A 218 14.88 11.67 2.77
N LEU A 219 14.82 10.35 2.95
CA LEU A 219 15.58 9.39 2.16
C LEU A 219 15.19 9.44 0.68
N LEU A 220 13.88 9.44 0.38
CA LEU A 220 13.41 9.43 -1.00
C LEU A 220 13.70 10.75 -1.73
N ALA A 221 13.81 11.88 -1.00
CA ALA A 221 14.15 13.19 -1.55
C ALA A 221 15.64 13.34 -1.92
N ASP A 222 16.50 12.47 -1.42
CA ASP A 222 17.93 12.52 -1.76
C ASP A 222 18.16 12.15 -3.24
N THR A 223 18.48 13.15 -4.05
CA THR A 223 18.73 12.97 -5.49
C THR A 223 20.14 12.45 -5.81
N THR A 224 21.01 12.33 -4.83
CA THR A 224 22.36 11.77 -5.00
C THR A 224 22.39 10.26 -4.98
N LEU A 225 21.34 9.63 -4.44
CA LEU A 225 21.19 8.20 -4.30
C LEU A 225 20.39 7.60 -5.46
N THR A 226 20.83 6.45 -5.95
CA THR A 226 20.01 5.62 -6.86
C THR A 226 18.87 4.94 -6.12
N LEU A 227 17.90 4.37 -6.84
CA LEU A 227 16.79 3.64 -6.23
C LEU A 227 17.30 2.44 -5.43
N GLU A 228 18.29 1.71 -5.93
CA GLU A 228 18.93 0.59 -5.23
C GLU A 228 19.61 1.05 -3.93
N GLN A 229 20.31 2.19 -3.96
CA GLN A 229 20.96 2.74 -2.77
C GLN A 229 19.95 3.20 -1.71
N LYS A 230 18.81 3.80 -2.14
CA LYS A 230 17.70 4.13 -1.25
C LYS A 230 17.12 2.88 -0.61
N THR A 231 16.90 1.84 -1.40
CA THR A 231 16.41 0.55 -0.88
C THR A 231 17.38 -0.07 0.11
N GLN A 232 18.68 -0.04 -0.20
CA GLN A 232 19.70 -0.52 0.73
C GLN A 232 19.68 0.25 2.07
N GLN A 233 19.49 1.57 2.03
CA GLN A 233 19.34 2.36 3.26
C GLN A 233 18.05 2.03 4.02
N LEU A 234 16.93 1.73 3.31
CA LEU A 234 15.72 1.23 3.98
C LEU A 234 15.97 -0.09 4.71
N VAL A 235 16.67 -1.03 4.07
CA VAL A 235 17.07 -2.30 4.72
C VAL A 235 17.95 -2.05 5.94
N GLU A 236 18.91 -1.12 5.85
CA GLU A 236 19.76 -0.75 6.98
C GLU A 236 18.96 -0.12 8.14
N MET A 237 18.01 0.76 7.83
CA MET A 237 17.15 1.42 8.82
C MET A 237 16.23 0.41 9.54
N THR A 238 15.76 -0.62 8.83
CA THR A 238 14.88 -1.66 9.37
C THR A 238 15.65 -2.84 9.95
N SER A 239 16.98 -2.86 9.83
CA SER A 239 17.83 -3.93 10.37
C SER A 239 17.59 -4.13 11.87
N GLY A 240 17.36 -5.39 12.25
CA GLY A 240 17.06 -5.77 13.63
C GLY A 240 15.65 -5.39 14.09
N ASN A 241 14.69 -5.19 13.16
CA ASN A 241 13.27 -5.16 13.48
C ASN A 241 12.84 -6.52 14.07
N SER A 242 11.84 -6.48 14.93
CA SER A 242 11.39 -7.69 15.64
C SER A 242 10.56 -8.60 14.74
N ASP A 243 9.89 -8.02 13.75
CA ASP A 243 9.00 -8.73 12.83
C ASP A 243 9.62 -8.98 11.46
N ASN A 244 8.98 -9.87 10.67
CA ASN A 244 9.17 -9.91 9.23
C ASN A 244 8.91 -8.51 8.68
N HIS A 245 9.69 -8.09 7.69
CA HIS A 245 9.49 -6.79 7.09
C HIS A 245 9.72 -6.87 5.58
N SER A 246 8.64 -6.61 4.88
CA SER A 246 8.59 -6.74 3.43
C SER A 246 8.03 -5.48 2.78
N ALA A 247 8.58 -5.14 1.62
CA ALA A 247 8.11 -3.99 0.85
C ALA A 247 8.41 -4.11 -0.64
N TYR A 248 7.62 -3.39 -1.43
CA TYR A 248 7.97 -2.96 -2.78
C TYR A 248 8.13 -1.44 -2.82
N LEU A 249 9.29 -0.97 -3.30
CA LEU A 249 9.55 0.43 -3.62
C LEU A 249 9.57 0.59 -5.15
N ILE A 250 8.60 1.34 -5.67
CA ILE A 250 8.40 1.56 -7.11
C ILE A 250 8.55 3.05 -7.40
N GLN A 251 9.52 3.44 -8.24
CA GLN A 251 9.70 4.81 -8.68
C GLN A 251 9.19 5.01 -10.10
N VAL A 252 8.43 6.08 -10.31
CA VAL A 252 7.91 6.47 -11.63
C VAL A 252 9.02 7.20 -12.40
N GLU A 253 9.37 6.67 -13.58
CA GLU A 253 10.37 7.27 -14.48
C GLU A 253 9.73 8.31 -15.40
N LYS A 254 8.64 7.93 -16.11
CA LYS A 254 7.97 8.77 -17.09
C LYS A 254 6.46 8.57 -17.05
N VAL A 255 5.74 9.62 -17.39
CA VAL A 255 4.29 9.61 -17.52
C VAL A 255 3.93 10.16 -18.89
N GLN A 256 3.22 9.38 -19.69
CA GLN A 256 2.67 9.80 -20.98
C GLN A 256 1.15 9.97 -20.84
N ARG A 257 0.66 11.16 -21.10
CA ARG A 257 -0.76 11.53 -21.08
C ARG A 257 -1.20 12.07 -22.42
N ASN A 258 -2.50 12.03 -22.68
CA ASN A 258 -3.09 12.76 -23.78
C ASN A 258 -3.48 14.19 -23.32
N ALA A 259 -3.80 15.08 -24.28
CA ALA A 259 -4.10 16.48 -23.98
C ALA A 259 -5.34 16.68 -23.08
N VAL A 260 -6.30 15.74 -23.08
CA VAL A 260 -7.49 15.78 -22.22
C VAL A 260 -7.13 15.40 -20.78
N GLU A 261 -6.29 14.38 -20.61
CA GLU A 261 -5.78 13.97 -19.29
C GLU A 261 -4.93 15.08 -18.66
N ASP A 262 -4.12 15.79 -19.45
CA ASP A 262 -3.31 16.93 -18.95
C ASP A 262 -4.20 18.11 -18.51
N ALA A 263 -5.27 18.41 -19.23
CA ALA A 263 -6.21 19.48 -18.86
C ALA A 263 -6.92 19.17 -17.52
N ASN A 264 -7.38 17.95 -17.34
CA ASN A 264 -8.06 17.52 -16.09
C ASN A 264 -7.13 17.62 -14.87
N ILE A 265 -5.85 17.31 -15.04
CA ILE A 265 -4.88 17.40 -13.94
C ILE A 265 -4.62 18.84 -13.51
N VAL A 266 -4.56 19.78 -14.46
CA VAL A 266 -4.38 21.20 -14.12
C VAL A 266 -5.57 21.70 -13.29
N ASP A 267 -6.78 21.28 -13.65
CA ASP A 267 -7.98 21.62 -12.89
C ASP A 267 -7.98 21.00 -11.50
N ASP A 268 -7.58 19.74 -11.36
CA ASP A 268 -7.43 19.05 -10.07
C ASP A 268 -6.35 19.68 -9.20
N GLU A 269 -5.19 20.06 -9.76
CA GLU A 269 -4.14 20.75 -9.00
C GLU A 269 -4.59 22.14 -8.53
N ILE A 270 -5.31 22.88 -9.37
CA ILE A 270 -5.88 24.18 -9.00
C ILE A 270 -6.92 23.99 -7.89
N ALA A 271 -7.83 23.04 -8.03
CA ALA A 271 -8.83 22.72 -7.03
C ALA A 271 -8.18 22.30 -5.69
N HIS A 272 -7.12 21.50 -5.76
CA HIS A 272 -6.34 21.08 -4.59
C HIS A 272 -5.63 22.27 -3.91
N ARG A 273 -4.99 23.15 -4.69
CA ARG A 273 -4.37 24.38 -4.16
C ARG A 273 -5.38 25.31 -3.49
N ILE A 274 -6.58 25.45 -4.08
CA ILE A 274 -7.65 26.27 -3.52
C ILE A 274 -8.16 25.65 -2.21
N ARG A 275 -8.43 24.33 -2.17
CA ARG A 275 -8.84 23.63 -0.93
C ARG A 275 -7.81 23.81 0.19
N ASN A 276 -6.53 23.60 -0.11
CA ASN A 276 -5.45 23.73 0.88
C ASN A 276 -5.31 25.17 1.39
N LYS A 277 -5.53 26.16 0.53
CA LYS A 277 -5.50 27.56 0.94
C LYS A 277 -6.66 27.89 1.90
N VAL A 278 -7.86 27.44 1.58
CA VAL A 278 -9.06 27.65 2.41
C VAL A 278 -8.94 26.93 3.77
N LEU A 279 -8.39 25.71 3.79
CA LEU A 279 -8.17 24.93 5.01
C LEU A 279 -7.08 25.54 5.90
N ASN A 280 -5.98 26.03 5.32
CA ASN A 280 -4.89 26.69 6.07
C ASN A 280 -5.31 28.04 6.64
N ASP A 281 -6.20 28.77 6.00
CA ASP A 281 -6.71 30.04 6.51
C ASP A 281 -7.68 29.85 7.72
N ASN A 282 -8.30 28.68 7.83
CA ASN A 282 -9.29 28.38 8.87
C ASN A 282 -8.74 27.63 10.10
N HIS A 283 -7.56 27.01 10.03
CA HIS A 283 -7.01 26.19 11.12
C HIS A 283 -5.49 26.25 11.21
N ARG A 284 -4.95 27.20 11.98
CA ARG A 284 -3.49 27.30 12.21
C ARG A 284 -2.90 26.21 13.12
N ASP A 285 -3.71 25.39 13.79
CA ASP A 285 -3.26 24.49 14.86
C ASP A 285 -3.66 23.01 14.71
N LYS A 286 -4.13 22.56 13.53
CA LYS A 286 -4.40 21.14 13.30
C LYS A 286 -3.62 20.64 12.10
N ILE A 287 -2.71 19.70 12.36
CA ILE A 287 -2.06 18.89 11.31
C ILE A 287 -3.14 17.98 10.72
N TRP A 288 -3.59 18.30 9.52
CA TRP A 288 -4.56 17.47 8.79
C TRP A 288 -3.83 16.39 8.01
N HIS A 289 -4.05 15.15 8.37
CA HIS A 289 -3.73 14.02 7.50
C HIS A 289 -4.80 13.93 6.41
N PHE A 290 -4.38 13.71 5.18
CA PHE A 290 -5.19 13.73 3.94
C PHE A 290 -6.13 12.54 3.79
N ASP A 291 -6.80 12.14 4.84
CA ASP A 291 -7.76 11.04 4.83
C ASP A 291 -9.23 11.50 4.87
N ASP A 292 -9.48 12.79 4.88
CA ASP A 292 -10.82 13.32 4.72
C ASP A 292 -11.11 13.59 3.23
N ALA A 293 -11.16 12.52 2.42
CA ALA A 293 -11.83 12.57 1.15
C ALA A 293 -13.32 12.83 1.42
N ILE A 294 -13.73 14.08 1.33
CA ILE A 294 -15.16 14.44 1.30
C ILE A 294 -15.75 13.72 0.10
N PRO A 295 -16.79 12.89 0.27
CA PRO A 295 -17.44 12.26 -0.86
C PRO A 295 -17.89 13.34 -1.84
N MET A 296 -17.56 13.19 -3.12
CA MET A 296 -18.04 14.05 -4.20
C MET A 296 -19.57 14.02 -4.18
N PRO A 297 -20.25 15.16 -4.27
CA PRO A 297 -21.69 15.14 -4.46
C PRO A 297 -21.99 14.46 -5.80
N GLU A 298 -22.92 13.52 -5.79
CA GLU A 298 -23.51 12.95 -7.00
C GLU A 298 -24.08 14.08 -7.86
N LEU A 299 -23.64 14.15 -9.11
CA LEU A 299 -24.26 14.98 -10.16
C LEU A 299 -25.36 14.21 -10.85
#